data_2f1a2736ac4291d6a5bf53f55cdb600e
#
_entry.id   2f1a2736ac4291d6a5bf53f55cdb600e
#
_cell.length_a   1.000
_cell.length_b   1.000
_cell.length_c   1.000
_cell.angle_alpha   90.00
_cell.angle_beta   90.00
_cell.angle_gamma   90.00
#
_symmetry.space_group_name_H-M   'P 1'
#
loop_
_entity.id
_entity.type
_entity.pdbx_description
1 polymer ?
#
loop_
_entity_poly.entity_id
_entity_poly.type
_entity_poly.pdbx_seq_one_letter_code
_entity_poly.pdbx_strand_id
1 'polypeptide(L)'
;MNNRIKQVFCVLLASGLLLGTAGCTGKKQTVVVEPMEAEEVNTLTFAATGGEDVMPIAGYFGPADSAYSYEGEKQPNFITDEYFQMIEESGINLLNHSYVDYESQPENVIKLLKLGEKYHLGICVNDSAIVGPYAENTMPVKNMSDRINEYGNYPAFCGLYVVDEPQWAGFHLGDGSRTVDMYAPILKNLSELGIYGYANAVPDNGHSGKDEFYDDYLDYFIESGNLPYLSYDSYVWDRTAGHEVTNYFYNLSMIRDRAQAHGIPFWVFIQAGSQWNDAQSRFDSELPYYPNEKQFQWTVNVNLAYGAQGLQYFTLFQPNYFSWAESEPFDFRRNGMIGAWGNKNEWYYYAQTVNKQVAAVDHVLMHAKNKGVIVTGDKAKEDNIYSTCLLEGDSWRELTGVEGDVMIGCFNYQGKTALYVVNYDYEYAQDITLHFNEKHNVTAVYDAETSHVSAKDLTLPMQAGHGALIVFD
;
A
#
# COMPACT_ATOMS: atom_id res chain seq x y z
N MET A 1 -25.31 36.77 23.60
CA MET A 1 -24.55 38.03 23.60
C MET A 1 -23.09 37.71 23.90
N ASN A 2 -22.28 37.86 22.94
CA ASN A 2 -20.92 38.34 22.78
C ASN A 2 -20.20 37.59 21.64
N ASN A 3 -20.15 38.32 20.52
CA ASN A 3 -19.29 38.06 19.39
C ASN A 3 -17.81 38.16 19.76
N ARG A 4 -17.00 37.24 19.28
CA ARG A 4 -15.59 37.50 18.96
C ARG A 4 -15.27 36.96 17.56
N ILE A 5 -15.30 37.87 16.63
CA ILE A 5 -14.76 37.77 15.28
C ILE A 5 -13.24 37.73 15.40
N LYS A 6 -12.59 36.69 14.89
CA LYS A 6 -11.15 36.69 14.62
C LYS A 6 -10.93 37.00 13.15
N GLN A 7 -10.32 38.15 12.91
CA GLN A 7 -9.88 38.63 11.61
C GLN A 7 -8.73 37.75 11.09
N VAL A 8 -8.90 37.22 9.91
CA VAL A 8 -7.85 36.61 9.09
C VAL A 8 -7.17 37.73 8.30
N PHE A 9 -5.87 37.90 8.49
CA PHE A 9 -5.06 38.82 7.69
C PHE A 9 -4.68 38.15 6.37
N CYS A 10 -5.31 38.58 5.28
CA CYS A 10 -4.80 38.33 3.93
C CYS A 10 -3.69 39.35 3.64
N VAL A 11 -2.47 38.88 3.42
CA VAL A 11 -1.39 39.68 2.85
C VAL A 11 -1.46 39.53 1.33
N LEU A 12 -2.00 40.55 0.67
CA LEU A 12 -1.92 40.73 -0.78
C LEU A 12 -0.55 41.32 -1.11
N LEU A 13 0.31 40.57 -1.74
CA LEU A 13 1.51 41.07 -2.42
C LEU A 13 1.11 41.49 -3.85
N ALA A 14 1.01 42.78 -4.07
CA ALA A 14 0.84 43.39 -5.37
C ALA A 14 2.20 43.40 -6.10
N SER A 15 2.35 42.58 -7.13
CA SER A 15 3.45 42.68 -8.08
C SER A 15 3.07 43.62 -9.22
N GLY A 16 3.78 44.74 -9.28
CA GLY A 16 3.61 45.78 -10.31
C GLY A 16 4.09 45.27 -11.68
N LEU A 17 3.19 45.42 -12.68
CA LEU A 17 3.57 45.30 -14.09
C LEU A 17 4.43 46.52 -14.48
N LEU A 18 5.68 46.29 -14.86
CA LEU A 18 6.49 47.21 -15.67
C LEU A 18 6.54 46.67 -17.11
N LEU A 19 5.78 47.29 -17.98
CA LEU A 19 5.90 47.12 -19.43
C LEU A 19 7.18 47.84 -19.91
N GLY A 20 8.20 47.08 -20.21
CA GLY A 20 9.40 47.52 -20.88
C GLY A 20 9.61 46.77 -22.19
N THR A 21 9.40 47.49 -23.30
CA THR A 21 9.75 47.03 -24.63
C THR A 21 11.25 47.13 -24.83
N ALA A 22 11.96 45.98 -25.03
CA ALA A 22 13.23 45.98 -25.79
C ALA A 22 13.71 44.55 -26.09
N GLY A 23 13.96 44.28 -27.36
CA GLY A 23 15.12 43.56 -27.90
C GLY A 23 15.30 42.09 -27.53
N CYS A 24 14.96 41.20 -28.48
CA CYS A 24 15.39 39.81 -28.53
C CYS A 24 16.91 39.64 -28.44
N THR A 25 17.42 39.30 -27.28
CA THR A 25 18.61 38.45 -27.13
C THR A 25 18.27 37.45 -26.04
N GLY A 26 17.81 36.25 -26.44
CA GLY A 26 17.39 35.19 -25.52
C GLY A 26 18.58 34.69 -24.69
N LYS A 27 18.80 35.27 -23.52
CA LYS A 27 19.49 34.59 -22.45
C LYS A 27 18.48 33.61 -21.86
N LYS A 28 18.67 32.31 -22.11
CA LYS A 28 17.98 31.26 -21.36
C LYS A 28 18.21 31.57 -19.87
N GLN A 29 17.17 31.92 -19.17
CA GLN A 29 17.19 32.08 -17.73
C GLN A 29 17.39 30.68 -17.17
N THR A 30 18.56 30.38 -16.62
CA THR A 30 18.78 29.13 -15.88
C THR A 30 17.86 29.19 -14.67
N VAL A 31 16.90 28.31 -14.59
CA VAL A 31 16.06 28.17 -13.41
C VAL A 31 16.96 27.63 -12.31
N VAL A 32 17.29 28.47 -11.34
CA VAL A 32 18.01 28.04 -10.15
C VAL A 32 17.01 27.32 -9.26
N VAL A 33 17.24 26.03 -9.05
CA VAL A 33 16.42 25.23 -8.15
C VAL A 33 16.97 25.42 -6.72
N GLU A 34 16.16 25.96 -5.83
CA GLU A 34 16.55 26.15 -4.44
C GLU A 34 16.70 24.77 -3.76
N PRO A 35 17.73 24.56 -2.93
CA PRO A 35 17.90 23.33 -2.17
C PRO A 35 16.68 23.03 -1.30
N MET A 36 16.30 21.77 -1.19
CA MET A 36 15.33 21.32 -0.21
C MET A 36 16.04 21.04 1.14
N GLU A 37 15.35 21.31 2.24
CA GLU A 37 15.76 20.77 3.53
C GLU A 37 15.39 19.28 3.59
N ALA A 38 16.22 18.48 4.27
CA ALA A 38 15.89 17.09 4.56
C ALA A 38 14.66 17.05 5.50
N GLU A 39 13.70 16.23 5.17
CA GLU A 39 12.49 16.03 5.99
C GLU A 39 12.57 14.67 6.68
N GLU A 40 12.11 14.62 7.92
CA GLU A 40 11.96 13.36 8.64
C GLU A 40 10.81 12.56 8.04
N VAL A 41 11.04 11.28 7.82
CA VAL A 41 10.05 10.31 7.31
C VAL A 41 9.88 9.23 8.34
N ASN A 42 8.71 9.17 8.96
CA ASN A 42 8.37 8.07 9.85
C ASN A 42 8.04 6.83 9.04
N THR A 43 8.54 5.70 9.49
CA THR A 43 8.31 4.38 8.88
C THR A 43 7.82 3.41 9.94
N LEU A 44 7.11 2.38 9.50
CA LEU A 44 6.79 1.22 10.34
C LEU A 44 7.49 0.01 9.75
N THR A 45 8.52 -0.46 10.44
CA THR A 45 9.36 -1.58 10.02
C THR A 45 9.58 -2.54 11.18
N PHE A 46 10.03 -3.74 10.88
CA PHE A 46 10.23 -4.78 11.88
C PHE A 46 11.63 -5.39 11.72
N ALA A 47 12.28 -5.71 12.82
CA ALA A 47 13.57 -6.39 12.79
C ALA A 47 13.49 -7.74 12.07
N ALA A 48 12.35 -8.44 12.20
CA ALA A 48 12.08 -9.72 11.54
C ALA A 48 12.01 -9.61 10.00
N THR A 49 11.66 -8.44 9.45
CA THR A 49 11.51 -8.23 8.00
C THR A 49 12.74 -7.61 7.34
N GLY A 50 13.80 -7.30 8.09
CA GLY A 50 15.05 -6.74 7.56
C GLY A 50 15.41 -5.35 8.09
N GLY A 51 14.54 -4.70 8.87
CA GLY A 51 14.83 -3.42 9.53
C GLY A 51 14.41 -2.18 8.73
N GLU A 52 15.04 -1.03 9.03
CA GLU A 52 14.56 0.31 8.64
C GLU A 52 14.57 0.58 7.13
N ASP A 53 15.46 -0.06 6.37
CA ASP A 53 15.62 0.15 4.94
C ASP A 53 14.74 -0.78 4.09
N VAL A 54 14.07 -1.75 4.72
CA VAL A 54 13.29 -2.79 4.03
C VAL A 54 11.79 -2.49 4.14
N MET A 55 11.14 -2.38 2.99
CA MET A 55 9.69 -2.20 2.92
C MET A 55 8.96 -3.45 3.41
N PRO A 56 8.00 -3.34 4.36
CA PRO A 56 7.11 -4.42 4.70
C PRO A 56 6.26 -4.85 3.50
N ILE A 57 6.39 -6.11 3.10
CA ILE A 57 5.60 -6.73 2.04
C ILE A 57 4.83 -7.87 2.67
N ALA A 58 3.54 -7.66 2.90
CA ALA A 58 2.72 -8.56 3.68
C ALA A 58 1.86 -9.49 2.82
N GLY A 59 1.67 -10.72 3.31
CA GLY A 59 0.66 -11.63 2.83
C GLY A 59 -0.56 -11.64 3.75
N TYR A 60 -1.74 -11.38 3.20
CA TYR A 60 -3.00 -11.54 3.91
C TYR A 60 -3.57 -12.92 3.63
N PHE A 61 -4.22 -13.55 4.60
CA PHE A 61 -4.54 -14.97 4.65
C PHE A 61 -3.27 -15.84 4.58
N GLY A 62 -2.58 -15.90 5.69
CA GLY A 62 -1.37 -16.71 5.87
C GLY A 62 -1.67 -18.22 5.99
N PRO A 63 -0.65 -19.02 6.33
CA PRO A 63 -0.77 -20.46 6.39
C PRO A 63 -1.83 -20.94 7.38
N ALA A 64 -2.64 -21.92 6.94
CA ALA A 64 -3.61 -22.65 7.77
C ALA A 64 -3.09 -24.06 8.08
N ASP A 65 -3.60 -24.66 9.14
CA ASP A 65 -3.50 -26.10 9.33
C ASP A 65 -4.49 -26.84 8.39
N SER A 66 -4.45 -28.18 8.37
CA SER A 66 -5.23 -29.00 7.45
C SER A 66 -6.74 -29.10 7.79
N ALA A 67 -7.35 -28.05 8.34
CA ALA A 67 -8.69 -28.10 8.91
C ALA A 67 -9.83 -28.19 7.87
N TYR A 68 -9.56 -27.95 6.60
CA TYR A 68 -10.57 -27.84 5.56
C TYR A 68 -10.48 -28.97 4.53
N SER A 69 -11.65 -29.35 3.98
CA SER A 69 -11.74 -30.27 2.86
C SER A 69 -12.67 -29.71 1.79
N TYR A 70 -12.32 -29.90 0.53
CA TYR A 70 -13.13 -29.59 -0.62
C TYR A 70 -13.35 -30.87 -1.45
N GLU A 71 -14.57 -31.16 -1.82
CA GLU A 71 -14.94 -32.41 -2.56
C GLU A 71 -14.38 -33.70 -1.92
N GLY A 72 -14.23 -33.73 -0.62
CA GLY A 72 -13.68 -34.87 0.13
C GLY A 72 -12.13 -34.94 0.17
N GLU A 73 -11.45 -34.05 -0.51
CA GLU A 73 -9.99 -33.89 -0.42
C GLU A 73 -9.65 -32.88 0.67
N LYS A 74 -8.73 -33.25 1.56
CA LYS A 74 -8.21 -32.33 2.59
C LYS A 74 -7.19 -31.38 1.99
N GLN A 75 -7.29 -30.10 2.35
CA GLN A 75 -6.19 -29.15 2.12
C GLN A 75 -4.92 -29.65 2.81
N PRO A 76 -3.74 -29.38 2.25
CA PRO A 76 -2.49 -29.64 2.92
C PRO A 76 -2.36 -28.76 4.19
N ASN A 77 -1.54 -29.20 5.13
CA ASN A 77 -1.09 -28.33 6.21
C ASN A 77 -0.05 -27.37 5.64
N PHE A 78 -0.38 -26.07 5.61
CA PHE A 78 0.49 -25.02 5.08
C PHE A 78 1.55 -24.53 6.10
N ILE A 79 1.46 -24.96 7.38
CA ILE A 79 2.45 -24.60 8.40
C ILE A 79 3.62 -25.58 8.32
N THR A 80 4.41 -25.50 7.26
CA THR A 80 5.56 -26.38 6.98
C THR A 80 6.72 -25.61 6.36
N ASP A 81 7.90 -26.21 6.38
CA ASP A 81 9.10 -25.66 5.74
C ASP A 81 8.90 -25.36 4.26
N GLU A 82 8.22 -26.23 3.54
CA GLU A 82 7.96 -26.09 2.11
C GLU A 82 7.22 -24.79 1.78
N TYR A 83 6.13 -24.51 2.47
CA TYR A 83 5.33 -23.32 2.19
C TYR A 83 5.96 -22.03 2.72
N PHE A 84 6.70 -22.09 3.84
CA PHE A 84 7.44 -20.94 4.33
C PHE A 84 8.59 -20.56 3.40
N GLN A 85 9.27 -21.54 2.81
CA GLN A 85 10.23 -21.29 1.74
C GLN A 85 9.57 -20.66 0.52
N MET A 86 8.37 -21.12 0.10
CA MET A 86 7.63 -20.49 -0.98
C MET A 86 7.29 -19.03 -0.69
N ILE A 87 6.89 -18.71 0.55
CA ILE A 87 6.59 -17.33 0.95
C ILE A 87 7.85 -16.47 0.86
N GLU A 88 8.97 -16.90 1.44
CA GLU A 88 10.25 -16.19 1.36
C GLU A 88 10.68 -15.97 -0.10
N GLU A 89 10.64 -17.03 -0.94
CA GLU A 89 10.97 -16.95 -2.37
C GLU A 89 10.09 -15.96 -3.16
N SER A 90 8.88 -15.68 -2.72
CA SER A 90 7.99 -14.70 -3.35
C SER A 90 8.37 -13.26 -3.03
N GLY A 91 9.28 -13.03 -2.07
CA GLY A 91 9.67 -11.71 -1.58
C GLY A 91 8.70 -11.13 -0.53
N ILE A 92 7.71 -11.90 -0.08
CA ILE A 92 6.89 -11.54 1.09
C ILE A 92 7.73 -11.71 2.35
N ASN A 93 7.73 -10.71 3.24
CA ASN A 93 8.51 -10.69 4.47
C ASN A 93 7.66 -10.52 5.75
N LEU A 94 6.32 -10.39 5.60
CA LEU A 94 5.40 -10.24 6.73
C LEU A 94 4.11 -11.05 6.49
N LEU A 95 3.55 -11.62 7.55
CA LEU A 95 2.22 -12.22 7.56
C LEU A 95 1.32 -11.41 8.49
N ASN A 96 0.37 -10.66 7.93
CA ASN A 96 -0.56 -9.83 8.70
C ASN A 96 -1.71 -10.61 9.33
N HIS A 97 -2.07 -11.75 8.75
CA HIS A 97 -3.15 -12.60 9.22
C HIS A 97 -2.78 -14.06 9.02
N SER A 98 -3.07 -14.91 10.01
CA SER A 98 -3.01 -16.36 9.90
C SER A 98 -4.35 -16.97 10.32
N TYR A 99 -4.60 -18.22 9.92
CA TYR A 99 -5.83 -18.92 10.28
C TYR A 99 -5.75 -19.62 11.64
N VAL A 100 -4.60 -19.61 12.28
CA VAL A 100 -4.41 -20.21 13.60
C VAL A 100 -4.44 -19.16 14.70
N ASP A 101 -5.16 -19.45 15.75
CA ASP A 101 -5.40 -18.57 16.90
C ASP A 101 -4.70 -19.10 18.13
N TYR A 102 -4.01 -18.23 18.87
CA TYR A 102 -3.20 -18.68 20.01
C TYR A 102 -4.03 -19.23 21.15
N GLU A 103 -5.25 -18.72 21.39
CA GLU A 103 -6.11 -19.24 22.46
C GLU A 103 -6.52 -20.69 22.21
N SER A 104 -6.84 -21.04 20.97
CA SER A 104 -7.32 -22.38 20.60
C SER A 104 -6.23 -23.34 20.09
N GLN A 105 -5.14 -22.80 19.52
CA GLN A 105 -4.08 -23.56 18.82
C GLN A 105 -2.66 -23.05 19.15
N PRO A 106 -2.27 -22.94 20.40
CA PRO A 106 -0.98 -22.34 20.80
C PRO A 106 0.23 -23.04 20.16
N GLU A 107 0.18 -24.35 19.99
CA GLU A 107 1.29 -25.11 19.38
C GLU A 107 1.49 -24.74 17.90
N ASN A 108 0.41 -24.50 17.15
CA ASN A 108 0.47 -24.09 15.76
C ASN A 108 1.01 -22.66 15.63
N VAL A 109 0.62 -21.73 16.49
CA VAL A 109 1.15 -20.37 16.51
C VAL A 109 2.65 -20.37 16.86
N ILE A 110 3.07 -21.14 17.85
CA ILE A 110 4.49 -21.28 18.17
C ILE A 110 5.28 -21.89 17.00
N LYS A 111 4.68 -22.83 16.28
CA LYS A 111 5.28 -23.39 15.06
C LYS A 111 5.42 -22.35 13.94
N LEU A 112 4.37 -21.51 13.73
CA LEU A 112 4.41 -20.37 12.81
C LEU A 112 5.57 -19.44 13.13
N LEU A 113 5.71 -19.02 14.38
CA LEU A 113 6.77 -18.12 14.83
C LEU A 113 8.16 -18.70 14.61
N LYS A 114 8.36 -20.00 14.88
CA LYS A 114 9.65 -20.69 14.62
C LYS A 114 9.98 -20.78 13.12
N LEU A 115 8.97 -21.02 12.29
CA LEU A 115 9.16 -21.03 10.84
C LEU A 115 9.39 -19.59 10.33
N GLY A 116 8.70 -18.60 10.87
CA GLY A 116 8.94 -17.19 10.57
C GLY A 116 10.39 -16.78 10.86
N GLU A 117 10.93 -17.13 12.03
CA GLU A 117 12.34 -16.89 12.36
C GLU A 117 13.28 -17.56 11.36
N LYS A 118 13.01 -18.81 10.98
CA LYS A 118 13.85 -19.58 10.05
C LYS A 118 13.88 -18.99 8.64
N TYR A 119 12.74 -18.44 8.17
CA TYR A 119 12.55 -17.94 6.82
C TYR A 119 12.45 -16.41 6.75
N HIS A 120 12.92 -15.69 7.78
CA HIS A 120 13.00 -14.24 7.84
C HIS A 120 11.65 -13.54 7.59
N LEU A 121 10.57 -14.09 8.17
CA LEU A 121 9.22 -13.57 8.06
C LEU A 121 8.74 -13.03 9.41
N GLY A 122 8.25 -11.80 9.40
CA GLY A 122 7.48 -11.25 10.51
C GLY A 122 6.10 -11.89 10.59
N ILE A 123 5.61 -12.12 11.79
CA ILE A 123 4.31 -12.76 12.04
C ILE A 123 3.44 -11.88 12.94
N CYS A 124 2.25 -11.50 12.46
CA CYS A 124 1.18 -11.01 13.31
C CYS A 124 0.37 -12.20 13.83
N VAL A 125 0.30 -12.31 15.14
CA VAL A 125 -0.41 -13.41 15.80
C VAL A 125 -1.88 -13.09 15.95
N ASN A 126 -2.75 -14.07 15.70
CA ASN A 126 -4.15 -14.00 16.13
C ASN A 126 -4.25 -14.52 17.57
N ASP A 127 -4.80 -13.73 18.47
CA ASP A 127 -5.09 -14.14 19.86
C ASP A 127 -6.48 -13.64 20.27
N SER A 128 -7.47 -14.51 20.16
CA SER A 128 -8.87 -14.19 20.47
C SER A 128 -9.12 -13.89 21.94
N ALA A 129 -8.23 -14.27 22.85
CA ALA A 129 -8.29 -13.86 24.24
C ALA A 129 -8.04 -12.36 24.42
N ILE A 130 -7.26 -11.73 23.53
CA ILE A 130 -6.99 -10.30 23.53
C ILE A 130 -8.02 -9.56 22.66
N VAL A 131 -8.22 -10.03 21.43
CA VAL A 131 -9.03 -9.32 20.42
C VAL A 131 -10.53 -9.62 20.56
N GLY A 132 -10.91 -10.78 21.06
CA GLY A 132 -12.32 -11.17 21.21
C GLY A 132 -13.14 -10.32 22.20
N PRO A 133 -12.60 -9.92 23.37
CA PRO A 133 -13.29 -9.01 24.29
C PRO A 133 -13.22 -7.57 23.81
N TYR A 134 -14.28 -7.06 23.21
CA TYR A 134 -14.35 -5.68 22.71
C TYR A 134 -14.55 -4.64 23.82
N ALA A 135 -14.37 -3.37 23.48
CA ALA A 135 -14.55 -2.13 24.24
C ALA A 135 -14.82 -2.25 25.77
N GLU A 136 -16.01 -2.71 26.19
CA GLU A 136 -16.39 -2.78 27.61
C GLU A 136 -15.60 -3.80 28.43
N ASN A 137 -15.04 -4.81 27.75
CA ASN A 137 -14.28 -5.90 28.35
C ASN A 137 -12.84 -5.96 27.86
N THR A 138 -12.31 -4.87 27.30
CA THR A 138 -10.93 -4.80 26.83
C THR A 138 -9.97 -5.23 27.95
N MET A 139 -9.05 -6.13 27.60
CA MET A 139 -8.08 -6.66 28.55
C MET A 139 -7.19 -5.52 29.09
N PRO A 140 -7.00 -5.38 30.41
CA PRO A 140 -6.09 -4.41 30.98
C PRO A 140 -4.67 -4.55 30.42
N VAL A 141 -3.97 -3.46 30.18
CA VAL A 141 -2.62 -3.42 29.56
C VAL A 141 -1.65 -4.41 30.21
N LYS A 142 -1.66 -4.49 31.55
CA LYS A 142 -0.79 -5.45 32.26
C LYS A 142 -1.10 -6.91 31.90
N ASN A 143 -2.37 -7.29 31.87
CA ASN A 143 -2.78 -8.66 31.56
C ASN A 143 -2.50 -8.98 30.08
N MET A 144 -2.68 -8.00 29.18
CA MET A 144 -2.34 -8.10 27.78
C MET A 144 -0.82 -8.32 27.61
N SER A 145 0.01 -7.57 28.33
CA SER A 145 1.46 -7.76 28.36
C SER A 145 1.85 -9.15 28.87
N ASP A 146 1.24 -9.58 29.99
CA ASP A 146 1.52 -10.91 30.53
C ASP A 146 1.17 -12.04 29.54
N ARG A 147 0.04 -11.89 28.84
CA ARG A 147 -0.41 -12.83 27.80
C ARG A 147 0.53 -12.85 26.59
N ILE A 148 0.90 -11.69 26.07
CA ILE A 148 1.79 -11.58 24.91
C ILE A 148 3.17 -12.13 25.22
N ASN A 149 3.67 -12.02 26.45
CA ASN A 149 4.97 -12.56 26.85
C ASN A 149 5.06 -14.11 26.70
N GLU A 150 3.95 -14.81 26.54
CA GLU A 150 3.95 -16.26 26.28
C GLU A 150 4.51 -16.60 24.88
N TYR A 151 4.37 -15.67 23.90
CA TYR A 151 4.82 -15.86 22.51
C TYR A 151 5.62 -14.66 21.94
N GLY A 152 5.53 -13.48 22.53
CA GLY A 152 6.15 -12.25 22.03
C GLY A 152 7.69 -12.22 22.05
N ASN A 153 8.32 -13.18 22.70
CA ASN A 153 9.79 -13.29 22.72
C ASN A 153 10.41 -14.01 21.51
N TYR A 154 9.58 -14.53 20.60
CA TYR A 154 10.07 -15.10 19.35
C TYR A 154 10.51 -13.99 18.39
N PRO A 155 11.71 -14.06 17.76
CA PRO A 155 12.21 -13.02 16.86
C PRO A 155 11.27 -12.68 15.70
N ALA A 156 10.47 -13.64 15.24
CA ALA A 156 9.49 -13.45 14.18
C ALA A 156 8.22 -12.71 14.61
N PHE A 157 7.99 -12.55 15.92
CA PHE A 157 6.80 -11.84 16.40
C PHE A 157 6.88 -10.35 16.06
N CYS A 158 5.93 -9.84 15.28
CA CYS A 158 5.82 -8.43 14.93
C CYS A 158 4.69 -7.74 15.67
N GLY A 159 3.60 -8.44 15.96
CA GLY A 159 2.41 -7.85 16.57
C GLY A 159 1.20 -8.76 16.54
N LEU A 160 0.02 -8.16 16.66
CA LEU A 160 -1.26 -8.86 16.68
C LEU A 160 -2.14 -8.45 15.49
N TYR A 161 -2.85 -9.40 14.92
CA TYR A 161 -4.01 -9.09 14.06
C TYR A 161 -5.18 -8.60 14.94
N VAL A 162 -5.69 -7.41 14.68
CA VAL A 162 -6.74 -6.80 15.50
C VAL A 162 -8.04 -6.66 14.73
N VAL A 163 -8.04 -5.89 13.62
CA VAL A 163 -9.27 -5.59 12.91
C VAL A 163 -9.04 -5.33 11.44
N ASP A 164 -10.00 -5.76 10.65
CA ASP A 164 -10.12 -5.47 9.24
C ASP A 164 -11.44 -4.73 8.99
N GLU A 165 -11.37 -3.59 8.31
CA GLU A 165 -12.48 -2.72 7.92
C GLU A 165 -13.47 -2.36 9.03
N PRO A 166 -13.05 -1.78 10.17
CA PRO A 166 -13.99 -1.33 11.19
C PRO A 166 -14.74 -0.10 10.69
N GLN A 167 -16.04 -0.10 10.99
CA GLN A 167 -16.93 0.98 10.58
C GLN A 167 -17.00 2.08 11.63
N TRP A 168 -17.46 3.26 11.23
CA TRP A 168 -17.78 4.34 12.15
C TRP A 168 -19.29 4.54 12.20
N ALA A 169 -19.85 4.85 13.38
CA ALA A 169 -21.28 4.95 13.60
C ALA A 169 -22.02 6.01 12.74
N GLY A 170 -21.29 6.93 12.13
CA GLY A 170 -21.82 7.91 11.16
C GLY A 170 -21.61 7.53 9.69
N PHE A 171 -20.85 6.48 9.42
CA PHE A 171 -20.42 6.05 8.10
C PHE A 171 -21.00 4.65 7.85
N HIS A 172 -22.11 4.59 7.14
CA HIS A 172 -22.88 3.34 6.97
C HIS A 172 -22.31 2.47 5.85
N LEU A 173 -21.20 1.78 6.13
CA LEU A 173 -20.73 0.70 5.29
C LEU A 173 -20.83 -0.61 6.09
N GLY A 174 -21.83 -1.47 5.75
CA GLY A 174 -22.00 -2.80 6.31
C GLY A 174 -23.03 -2.92 7.45
N ASP A 175 -22.95 -4.02 8.16
CA ASP A 175 -23.96 -4.46 9.16
C ASP A 175 -23.77 -3.89 10.58
N GLY A 176 -22.75 -3.03 10.78
CA GLY A 176 -22.43 -2.45 12.10
C GLY A 176 -21.83 -3.44 13.11
N SER A 177 -21.46 -4.65 12.67
CA SER A 177 -20.93 -5.69 13.55
C SER A 177 -19.49 -5.40 14.03
N ARG A 178 -18.75 -4.55 13.32
CA ARG A 178 -17.39 -4.12 13.67
C ARG A 178 -17.30 -2.60 13.59
N THR A 179 -17.01 -1.94 14.70
CA THR A 179 -16.86 -0.48 14.73
C THR A 179 -15.48 -0.07 15.25
N VAL A 180 -15.01 1.11 14.86
CA VAL A 180 -13.76 1.67 15.39
C VAL A 180 -13.77 1.68 16.91
N ASP A 181 -14.89 2.07 17.56
CA ASP A 181 -15.02 2.13 19.01
C ASP A 181 -14.80 0.79 19.71
N MET A 182 -15.10 -0.33 19.04
CA MET A 182 -14.87 -1.66 19.59
C MET A 182 -13.39 -2.02 19.69
N TYR A 183 -12.62 -1.62 18.70
CA TYR A 183 -11.21 -2.05 18.55
C TYR A 183 -10.19 -1.00 18.98
N ALA A 184 -10.54 0.28 18.95
CA ALA A 184 -9.65 1.37 19.33
C ALA A 184 -9.02 1.20 20.73
N PRO A 185 -9.74 0.74 21.78
CA PRO A 185 -9.12 0.50 23.08
C PRO A 185 -8.05 -0.60 23.05
N ILE A 186 -8.22 -1.63 22.21
CA ILE A 186 -7.25 -2.71 22.04
C ILE A 186 -6.00 -2.18 21.34
N LEU A 187 -6.18 -1.48 20.22
CA LEU A 187 -5.10 -0.88 19.44
C LEU A 187 -4.29 0.11 20.30
N LYS A 188 -4.98 0.95 21.07
CA LYS A 188 -4.33 1.89 21.99
C LYS A 188 -3.51 1.18 23.05
N ASN A 189 -4.03 0.13 23.67
CA ASN A 189 -3.30 -0.66 24.67
C ASN A 189 -2.05 -1.33 24.06
N LEU A 190 -2.14 -1.85 22.84
CA LEU A 190 -0.99 -2.41 22.11
C LEU A 190 0.05 -1.33 21.82
N SER A 191 -0.39 -0.15 21.36
CA SER A 191 0.49 1.00 21.13
C SER A 191 1.21 1.44 22.40
N GLU A 192 0.54 1.48 23.58
CA GLU A 192 1.16 1.75 24.86
C GLU A 192 2.24 0.72 25.25
N LEU A 193 2.11 -0.50 24.77
CA LEU A 193 3.11 -1.57 24.96
C LEU A 193 4.22 -1.54 23.89
N GLY A 194 4.15 -0.65 22.90
CA GLY A 194 5.06 -0.63 21.76
C GLY A 194 4.88 -1.84 20.82
N ILE A 195 3.69 -2.43 20.80
CA ILE A 195 3.36 -3.61 20.00
C ILE A 195 2.49 -3.19 18.81
N TYR A 196 2.86 -3.65 17.64
CA TYR A 196 2.08 -3.44 16.43
C TYR A 196 0.73 -4.16 16.52
N GLY A 197 -0.35 -3.42 16.25
CA GLY A 197 -1.69 -3.95 16.06
C GLY A 197 -2.10 -3.78 14.59
N TYR A 198 -2.30 -4.88 13.87
CA TYR A 198 -2.83 -4.80 12.51
C TYR A 198 -4.24 -4.22 12.52
N ALA A 199 -4.43 -3.18 11.71
CA ALA A 199 -5.71 -2.54 11.50
C ALA A 199 -5.79 -2.00 10.07
N ASN A 200 -6.90 -2.27 9.37
CA ASN A 200 -7.13 -1.85 7.99
C ASN A 200 -8.39 -1.01 7.89
N ALA A 201 -8.32 0.15 7.24
CA ALA A 201 -9.45 1.06 7.08
C ALA A 201 -10.36 0.61 5.93
N VAL A 202 -11.65 0.90 6.05
CA VAL A 202 -12.63 0.75 4.95
C VAL A 202 -12.28 1.75 3.85
N PRO A 203 -12.30 1.36 2.56
CA PRO A 203 -12.18 2.32 1.47
C PRO A 203 -13.45 3.18 1.32
N ASP A 204 -13.31 4.37 0.75
CA ASP A 204 -14.47 5.11 0.25
C ASP A 204 -15.00 4.42 -1.02
N ASN A 205 -16.02 3.61 -0.85
CA ASN A 205 -16.70 2.92 -1.96
C ASN A 205 -17.78 3.79 -2.62
N GLY A 206 -17.76 5.10 -2.38
CA GLY A 206 -18.68 6.13 -2.83
C GLY A 206 -19.54 5.78 -4.05
N HIS A 207 -20.63 5.06 -3.82
CA HIS A 207 -21.59 4.69 -4.88
C HIS A 207 -22.24 5.87 -5.61
N SER A 208 -21.97 7.10 -5.19
CA SER A 208 -22.56 8.31 -5.75
C SER A 208 -21.65 9.54 -5.73
N GLY A 209 -20.38 9.39 -5.44
CA GLY A 209 -19.43 10.49 -5.30
C GLY A 209 -18.67 10.42 -3.98
N LYS A 210 -17.76 11.35 -3.77
CA LYS A 210 -16.91 11.43 -2.57
C LYS A 210 -17.77 11.49 -1.32
N ASP A 211 -17.48 10.63 -0.35
CA ASP A 211 -18.07 10.81 0.96
C ASP A 211 -17.41 12.03 1.64
N GLU A 212 -18.24 13.03 1.98
CA GLU A 212 -17.76 14.26 2.62
C GLU A 212 -17.19 14.03 4.04
N PHE A 213 -17.35 12.82 4.61
CA PHE A 213 -16.92 12.47 5.96
C PHE A 213 -15.78 11.43 5.94
N TYR A 214 -15.23 11.07 4.80
CA TYR A 214 -14.23 10.01 4.74
C TYR A 214 -12.92 10.42 5.43
N ASP A 215 -12.50 11.66 5.31
CA ASP A 215 -11.36 12.21 6.03
C ASP A 215 -11.60 12.25 7.55
N ASP A 216 -12.81 12.60 8.00
CA ASP A 216 -13.20 12.56 9.42
C ASP A 216 -13.15 11.12 9.97
N TYR A 217 -13.57 10.12 9.18
CA TYR A 217 -13.45 8.70 9.55
C TYR A 217 -11.99 8.28 9.70
N LEU A 218 -11.14 8.62 8.76
CA LEU A 218 -9.72 8.27 8.79
C LEU A 218 -9.01 8.91 9.98
N ASP A 219 -9.25 10.22 10.22
CA ASP A 219 -8.70 10.93 11.38
C ASP A 219 -9.17 10.31 12.69
N TYR A 220 -10.47 9.99 12.79
CA TYR A 220 -11.02 9.34 13.98
C TYR A 220 -10.40 7.96 14.23
N PHE A 221 -10.19 7.16 13.18
CA PHE A 221 -9.59 5.83 13.30
C PHE A 221 -8.13 5.92 13.76
N ILE A 222 -7.34 6.83 13.15
CA ILE A 222 -5.94 7.06 13.52
C ILE A 222 -5.85 7.50 14.99
N GLU A 223 -6.61 8.52 15.38
CA GLU A 223 -6.51 9.14 16.69
C GLU A 223 -7.02 8.22 17.82
N SER A 224 -8.18 7.60 17.63
CA SER A 224 -8.77 6.74 18.65
C SER A 224 -7.98 5.46 18.88
N GLY A 225 -7.42 4.87 17.81
CA GLY A 225 -6.58 3.68 17.87
C GLY A 225 -5.12 3.97 18.21
N ASN A 226 -4.68 5.23 18.17
CA ASN A 226 -3.27 5.63 18.23
C ASN A 226 -2.44 4.82 17.23
N LEU A 227 -2.88 4.83 15.95
CA LEU A 227 -2.31 3.97 14.92
C LEU A 227 -0.90 4.44 14.53
N PRO A 228 0.10 3.55 14.46
CA PRO A 228 1.44 3.88 13.99
C PRO A 228 1.57 3.94 12.47
N TYR A 229 0.52 3.60 11.73
CA TYR A 229 0.43 3.61 10.28
C TYR A 229 -1.05 3.64 9.87
N LEU A 230 -1.33 3.94 8.61
CA LEU A 230 -2.66 3.84 8.02
C LEU A 230 -2.64 2.79 6.91
N SER A 231 -3.47 1.77 7.02
CA SER A 231 -3.68 0.75 5.98
C SER A 231 -5.09 0.82 5.44
N TYR A 232 -5.24 0.54 4.14
CA TYR A 232 -6.54 0.39 3.50
C TYR A 232 -6.46 -0.56 2.31
N ASP A 233 -7.60 -1.04 1.86
CA ASP A 233 -7.73 -1.78 0.62
C ASP A 233 -8.65 -1.05 -0.35
N SER A 234 -8.28 -1.06 -1.62
CA SER A 234 -9.10 -0.62 -2.74
C SER A 234 -8.61 -1.34 -3.98
N TYR A 235 -9.54 -1.88 -4.76
CA TYR A 235 -9.19 -2.74 -5.89
C TYR A 235 -9.73 -2.14 -7.17
N VAL A 236 -8.82 -1.87 -8.12
CA VAL A 236 -9.13 -1.21 -9.39
C VAL A 236 -9.60 -2.19 -10.46
N TRP A 237 -9.22 -3.46 -10.34
CA TRP A 237 -9.52 -4.49 -11.33
C TRP A 237 -10.78 -5.26 -10.92
N ASP A 238 -11.91 -4.55 -10.91
CA ASP A 238 -13.23 -5.11 -10.65
C ASP A 238 -14.08 -5.05 -11.92
N ARG A 239 -14.70 -6.16 -12.26
CA ARG A 239 -15.52 -6.27 -13.45
C ARG A 239 -16.86 -5.53 -13.35
N THR A 240 -17.44 -5.43 -12.16
CA THR A 240 -18.79 -4.87 -11.97
C THR A 240 -18.85 -3.36 -11.90
N ALA A 241 -17.86 -2.77 -11.26
CA ALA A 241 -17.72 -1.32 -11.18
C ALA A 241 -17.14 -0.72 -12.46
N GLY A 242 -16.71 -1.58 -13.39
CA GLY A 242 -15.86 -1.14 -14.47
C GLY A 242 -14.48 -0.78 -13.92
N HIS A 243 -13.67 -0.20 -14.75
CA HIS A 243 -12.34 0.24 -14.37
C HIS A 243 -12.44 1.61 -13.66
N GLU A 244 -12.81 1.62 -12.37
CA GLU A 244 -13.03 2.88 -11.64
C GLU A 244 -11.71 3.50 -11.13
N VAL A 245 -10.82 3.82 -12.03
CA VAL A 245 -9.54 4.48 -11.76
C VAL A 245 -9.72 5.77 -10.98
N THR A 246 -10.77 6.54 -11.27
CA THR A 246 -11.07 7.81 -10.61
C THR A 246 -11.25 7.63 -9.11
N ASN A 247 -12.06 6.65 -8.69
CA ASN A 247 -12.29 6.36 -7.28
C ASN A 247 -11.05 5.76 -6.61
N TYR A 248 -10.32 4.92 -7.32
CA TYR A 248 -9.06 4.34 -6.83
C TYR A 248 -8.05 5.42 -6.44
N PHE A 249 -7.76 6.38 -7.33
CA PHE A 249 -6.80 7.45 -7.05
C PHE A 249 -7.32 8.48 -6.04
N TYR A 250 -8.65 8.67 -5.97
CA TYR A 250 -9.24 9.47 -4.91
C TYR A 250 -8.93 8.86 -3.54
N ASN A 251 -9.27 7.58 -3.33
CA ASN A 251 -8.96 6.86 -2.09
C ASN A 251 -7.48 6.94 -1.76
N LEU A 252 -6.62 6.57 -2.71
CA LEU A 252 -5.17 6.55 -2.52
C LEU A 252 -4.63 7.92 -2.09
N SER A 253 -5.14 9.02 -2.69
CA SER A 253 -4.73 10.36 -2.30
C SER A 253 -5.23 10.76 -0.91
N MET A 254 -6.45 10.40 -0.54
CA MET A 254 -7.01 10.68 0.80
C MET A 254 -6.23 9.95 1.88
N ILE A 255 -5.96 8.65 1.68
CA ILE A 255 -5.14 7.83 2.62
C ILE A 255 -3.74 8.45 2.79
N ARG A 256 -3.07 8.80 1.67
CA ARG A 256 -1.77 9.48 1.69
C ARG A 256 -1.83 10.79 2.47
N ASP A 257 -2.80 11.65 2.19
CA ASP A 257 -2.89 12.98 2.78
C ASP A 257 -3.19 12.90 4.27
N ARG A 258 -4.05 11.99 4.71
CA ARG A 258 -4.33 11.77 6.14
C ARG A 258 -3.13 11.17 6.87
N ALA A 259 -2.49 10.16 6.30
CA ALA A 259 -1.26 9.59 6.86
C ALA A 259 -0.16 10.66 7.02
N GLN A 260 0.04 11.49 6.00
CA GLN A 260 1.02 12.59 6.08
C GLN A 260 0.65 13.67 7.10
N ALA A 261 -0.65 13.99 7.25
CA ALA A 261 -1.13 14.95 8.23
C ALA A 261 -0.86 14.49 9.67
N HIS A 262 -0.94 13.19 9.92
CA HIS A 262 -0.64 12.57 11.21
C HIS A 262 0.83 12.15 11.36
N GLY A 263 1.66 12.33 10.32
CA GLY A 263 3.08 11.99 10.36
C GLY A 263 3.35 10.49 10.46
N ILE A 264 2.49 9.65 9.90
CA ILE A 264 2.61 8.19 9.88
C ILE A 264 2.74 7.67 8.44
N PRO A 265 3.33 6.48 8.21
CA PRO A 265 3.33 5.83 6.89
C PRO A 265 1.95 5.31 6.51
N PHE A 266 1.74 5.04 5.22
CA PHE A 266 0.55 4.31 4.77
C PHE A 266 0.93 3.06 3.97
N TRP A 267 0.08 2.05 4.08
CA TRP A 267 0.20 0.75 3.42
C TRP A 267 -1.02 0.48 2.56
N VAL A 268 -0.83 -0.26 1.49
CA VAL A 268 -1.88 -0.52 0.50
C VAL A 268 -2.01 -1.99 0.19
N PHE A 269 -3.24 -2.42 -0.09
CA PHE A 269 -3.49 -3.75 -0.61
C PHE A 269 -3.32 -3.82 -2.13
N ILE A 270 -2.75 -4.93 -2.57
CA ILE A 270 -2.58 -5.30 -3.98
C ILE A 270 -3.42 -6.54 -4.26
N GLN A 271 -4.24 -6.47 -5.29
CA GLN A 271 -5.08 -7.58 -5.71
C GLN A 271 -4.23 -8.72 -6.29
N ALA A 272 -4.25 -9.87 -5.62
CA ALA A 272 -3.52 -11.07 -6.04
C ALA A 272 -4.48 -12.26 -6.16
N GLY A 273 -5.53 -12.07 -6.93
CA GLY A 273 -6.60 -13.03 -7.16
C GLY A 273 -7.85 -12.37 -7.72
N SER A 274 -8.97 -13.08 -7.75
CA SER A 274 -10.24 -12.48 -8.17
C SER A 274 -10.84 -11.66 -7.05
N GLN A 275 -11.47 -10.55 -7.44
CA GLN A 275 -12.41 -9.85 -6.57
C GLN A 275 -13.71 -10.67 -6.49
N TRP A 276 -14.15 -10.93 -5.29
CA TRP A 276 -15.25 -11.85 -5.02
C TRP A 276 -16.52 -11.17 -4.48
N ASN A 277 -16.49 -9.86 -4.33
CA ASN A 277 -17.63 -9.10 -3.81
C ASN A 277 -18.83 -9.08 -4.74
N ASP A 278 -18.72 -9.64 -5.93
CA ASP A 278 -19.84 -9.68 -6.85
C ASP A 278 -20.43 -11.08 -7.00
N ALA A 279 -21.55 -11.27 -6.28
CA ALA A 279 -22.38 -12.47 -6.47
C ALA A 279 -22.83 -12.66 -7.93
N GLN A 280 -22.83 -11.60 -8.73
CA GLN A 280 -23.25 -11.61 -10.12
C GLN A 280 -22.13 -12.05 -11.07
N SER A 281 -20.88 -11.68 -10.80
CA SER A 281 -19.71 -12.13 -11.57
C SER A 281 -19.44 -13.61 -11.43
N ARG A 282 -19.93 -14.24 -10.35
CA ARG A 282 -19.86 -15.69 -10.14
C ARG A 282 -20.72 -16.48 -11.11
N PHE A 283 -21.81 -15.88 -11.60
CA PHE A 283 -22.84 -16.55 -12.40
C PHE A 283 -22.74 -16.25 -13.89
N ASP A 284 -22.01 -15.21 -14.25
CA ASP A 284 -21.77 -14.92 -15.66
C ASP A 284 -20.63 -15.79 -16.16
N SER A 285 -20.88 -16.57 -17.19
CA SER A 285 -20.01 -17.60 -17.77
C SER A 285 -18.69 -17.10 -18.34
N GLU A 286 -18.42 -15.83 -18.24
CA GLU A 286 -17.15 -15.21 -18.56
C GLU A 286 -16.40 -14.92 -17.25
N LEU A 287 -15.27 -15.53 -17.08
CA LEU A 287 -14.37 -15.59 -15.93
C LEU A 287 -14.36 -14.31 -15.03
N PRO A 288 -14.29 -14.46 -13.70
CA PRO A 288 -14.02 -13.35 -12.80
C PRO A 288 -12.79 -12.58 -13.27
N TYR A 289 -12.78 -11.26 -13.08
CA TYR A 289 -11.68 -10.43 -13.54
C TYR A 289 -10.46 -10.65 -12.67
N TYR A 290 -9.38 -11.08 -13.27
CA TYR A 290 -8.09 -11.26 -12.63
C TYR A 290 -7.09 -10.26 -13.21
N PRO A 291 -6.30 -9.56 -12.40
CA PRO A 291 -5.24 -8.74 -12.93
C PRO A 291 -4.21 -9.62 -13.65
N ASN A 292 -3.86 -9.25 -14.88
CA ASN A 292 -2.73 -9.83 -15.58
C ASN A 292 -1.41 -9.25 -15.07
N GLU A 293 -0.27 -9.76 -15.54
CA GLU A 293 1.05 -9.34 -15.08
C GLU A 293 1.27 -7.82 -15.17
N LYS A 294 0.90 -7.19 -16.28
CA LYS A 294 1.09 -5.75 -16.51
C LYS A 294 0.21 -4.90 -15.58
N GLN A 295 -1.03 -5.30 -15.37
CA GLN A 295 -1.96 -4.68 -14.45
C GLN A 295 -1.50 -4.83 -12.99
N PHE A 296 -0.95 -5.99 -12.66
CA PHE A 296 -0.37 -6.24 -11.34
C PHE A 296 0.86 -5.35 -11.10
N GLN A 297 1.78 -5.28 -12.07
CA GLN A 297 2.94 -4.37 -12.05
C GLN A 297 2.49 -2.91 -11.90
N TRP A 298 1.54 -2.48 -12.72
CA TRP A 298 0.99 -1.13 -12.67
C TRP A 298 0.43 -0.79 -11.28
N THR A 299 -0.36 -1.71 -10.69
CA THR A 299 -0.97 -1.48 -9.37
C THR A 299 0.09 -1.25 -8.30
N VAL A 300 1.14 -2.07 -8.25
CA VAL A 300 2.24 -1.88 -7.30
C VAL A 300 2.92 -0.53 -7.55
N ASN A 301 3.28 -0.23 -8.79
CA ASN A 301 4.10 0.93 -9.11
C ASN A 301 3.36 2.26 -8.93
N VAL A 302 2.06 2.35 -9.22
CA VAL A 302 1.30 3.59 -8.95
C VAL A 302 1.16 3.87 -7.45
N ASN A 303 1.03 2.84 -6.62
CA ASN A 303 1.03 3.01 -5.16
C ASN A 303 2.38 3.52 -4.64
N LEU A 304 3.49 3.00 -5.17
CA LEU A 304 4.82 3.51 -4.83
C LEU A 304 5.01 4.96 -5.27
N ALA A 305 4.48 5.35 -6.43
CA ALA A 305 4.52 6.75 -6.88
C ALA A 305 3.76 7.70 -5.93
N TYR A 306 2.71 7.24 -5.27
CA TYR A 306 2.01 8.00 -4.23
C TYR A 306 2.74 8.02 -2.88
N GLY A 307 3.78 7.19 -2.72
CA GLY A 307 4.60 7.12 -1.51
C GLY A 307 4.12 6.08 -0.50
N ALA A 308 3.49 5.00 -0.95
CA ALA A 308 3.20 3.86 -0.10
C ALA A 308 4.50 3.26 0.47
N GLN A 309 4.51 2.97 1.77
CA GLN A 309 5.65 2.44 2.52
C GLN A 309 5.40 1.02 3.05
N GLY A 310 4.42 0.34 2.50
CA GLY A 310 4.11 -1.05 2.72
C GLY A 310 3.10 -1.58 1.71
N LEU A 311 3.28 -2.82 1.32
CA LEU A 311 2.43 -3.53 0.37
C LEU A 311 1.81 -4.75 1.05
N GLN A 312 0.57 -5.06 0.70
CA GLN A 312 -0.14 -6.21 1.27
C GLN A 312 -0.87 -6.94 0.15
N TYR A 313 -0.65 -8.24 0.02
CA TYR A 313 -1.28 -9.03 -1.05
C TYR A 313 -2.57 -9.68 -0.58
N PHE A 314 -3.67 -9.37 -1.23
CA PHE A 314 -4.95 -10.04 -1.07
C PHE A 314 -5.20 -10.94 -2.27
N THR A 315 -4.96 -12.28 -2.16
CA THR A 315 -4.60 -13.02 -0.96
C THR A 315 -3.31 -13.82 -1.17
N LEU A 316 -2.57 -14.10 -0.09
CA LEU A 316 -1.41 -15.00 -0.17
C LEU A 316 -1.86 -16.44 -0.37
N PHE A 317 -2.63 -17.00 0.58
CA PHE A 317 -3.27 -18.30 0.40
C PHE A 317 -4.74 -18.12 0.04
N GLN A 318 -5.26 -19.07 -0.72
CA GLN A 318 -6.70 -19.15 -0.97
C GLN A 318 -7.46 -19.25 0.36
N PRO A 319 -8.37 -18.29 0.64
CA PRO A 319 -9.11 -18.32 1.89
C PRO A 319 -10.01 -19.55 2.00
N ASN A 320 -9.98 -20.22 3.14
CA ASN A 320 -10.75 -21.44 3.36
C ASN A 320 -12.21 -21.19 3.72
N TYR A 321 -12.61 -19.98 4.13
CA TYR A 321 -14.03 -19.68 4.36
C TYR A 321 -14.86 -19.57 3.07
N PHE A 322 -14.24 -19.66 1.91
CA PHE A 322 -14.97 -19.87 0.65
C PHE A 322 -15.52 -21.29 0.48
N SER A 323 -15.46 -22.13 1.50
CA SER A 323 -16.14 -23.44 1.50
C SER A 323 -17.65 -23.38 1.23
N TRP A 324 -18.29 -22.21 1.48
CA TRP A 324 -19.69 -21.99 1.10
C TRP A 324 -19.89 -21.84 -0.42
N ALA A 325 -18.84 -21.64 -1.18
CA ALA A 325 -18.87 -21.64 -2.63
C ALA A 325 -18.74 -23.05 -3.23
N GLU A 326 -18.85 -24.14 -2.42
CA GLU A 326 -18.85 -25.52 -2.89
C GLU A 326 -19.92 -25.82 -3.95
N SER A 327 -20.99 -25.00 -4.01
CA SER A 327 -22.06 -25.11 -5.00
C SER A 327 -21.81 -24.33 -6.29
N GLU A 328 -20.72 -23.55 -6.38
CA GLU A 328 -20.48 -22.62 -7.46
C GLU A 328 -19.28 -23.06 -8.32
N PRO A 329 -19.25 -22.73 -9.62
CA PRO A 329 -18.15 -23.09 -10.51
C PRO A 329 -16.90 -22.21 -10.27
N PHE A 330 -16.49 -22.05 -9.01
CA PHE A 330 -15.34 -21.25 -8.63
C PHE A 330 -14.09 -22.14 -8.62
N ASP A 331 -13.06 -21.76 -9.39
CA ASP A 331 -11.80 -22.52 -9.39
C ASP A 331 -10.90 -22.11 -8.21
N PHE A 332 -11.09 -22.75 -7.08
CA PHE A 332 -10.28 -22.58 -5.87
C PHE A 332 -8.77 -22.79 -6.09
N ARG A 333 -8.38 -23.47 -7.18
CA ARG A 333 -6.96 -23.67 -7.51
C ARG A 333 -6.34 -22.40 -8.07
N ARG A 334 -7.16 -21.49 -8.60
CA ARG A 334 -6.72 -20.26 -9.25
C ARG A 334 -6.98 -19.00 -8.44
N ASN A 335 -7.29 -19.07 -7.18
CA ASN A 335 -7.41 -17.87 -6.36
C ASN A 335 -6.30 -17.78 -5.33
N GLY A 336 -5.85 -16.54 -5.03
CA GLY A 336 -4.68 -16.30 -4.20
C GLY A 336 -3.37 -16.61 -4.92
N MET A 337 -2.26 -16.19 -4.35
CA MET A 337 -0.91 -16.51 -4.85
C MET A 337 -0.62 -18.00 -4.74
N ILE A 338 -1.05 -18.62 -3.65
CA ILE A 338 -0.98 -20.06 -3.38
C ILE A 338 -2.42 -20.58 -3.28
N GLY A 339 -2.80 -21.45 -4.19
CA GLY A 339 -4.14 -22.04 -4.27
C GLY A 339 -4.45 -22.98 -3.10
N ALA A 340 -5.73 -23.38 -2.99
CA ALA A 340 -6.23 -24.20 -1.90
C ALA A 340 -5.52 -25.56 -1.73
N TRP A 341 -4.85 -26.06 -2.73
CA TRP A 341 -4.06 -27.31 -2.70
C TRP A 341 -2.55 -27.06 -2.68
N GLY A 342 -2.11 -25.82 -2.44
CA GLY A 342 -0.70 -25.46 -2.32
C GLY A 342 0.02 -25.24 -3.65
N ASN A 343 -0.71 -25.16 -4.76
CA ASN A 343 -0.14 -24.83 -6.06
C ASN A 343 0.17 -23.32 -6.17
N LYS A 344 1.28 -22.98 -6.79
CA LYS A 344 1.62 -21.60 -7.14
C LYS A 344 0.76 -21.18 -8.35
N ASN A 345 0.03 -20.06 -8.21
CA ASN A 345 -0.71 -19.42 -9.26
C ASN A 345 0.14 -18.35 -9.98
N GLU A 346 -0.36 -17.75 -11.05
CA GLU A 346 0.34 -16.72 -11.82
C GLU A 346 0.74 -15.51 -10.95
N TRP A 347 -0.10 -15.07 -10.03
CA TRP A 347 0.18 -13.93 -9.13
C TRP A 347 1.35 -14.16 -8.18
N TYR A 348 1.67 -15.42 -7.87
CA TYR A 348 2.88 -15.76 -7.14
C TYR A 348 4.12 -15.31 -7.90
N TYR A 349 4.18 -15.58 -9.19
CA TYR A 349 5.32 -15.22 -10.03
C TYR A 349 5.36 -13.72 -10.34
N TYR A 350 4.20 -13.09 -10.50
CA TYR A 350 4.11 -11.63 -10.66
C TYR A 350 4.62 -10.92 -9.41
N ALA A 351 4.20 -11.36 -8.21
CA ALA A 351 4.68 -10.84 -6.94
C ALA A 351 6.20 -11.07 -6.77
N GLN A 352 6.70 -12.28 -7.06
CA GLN A 352 8.13 -12.57 -6.99
C GLN A 352 8.96 -11.61 -7.85
N THR A 353 8.47 -11.28 -9.06
CA THR A 353 9.13 -10.36 -9.97
C THR A 353 9.11 -8.93 -9.42
N VAL A 354 7.92 -8.42 -9.06
CA VAL A 354 7.78 -7.04 -8.64
C VAL A 354 8.40 -6.78 -7.26
N ASN A 355 8.32 -7.74 -6.33
CA ASN A 355 8.93 -7.59 -5.00
C ASN A 355 10.45 -7.49 -5.08
N LYS A 356 11.08 -8.18 -6.04
CA LYS A 356 12.51 -7.99 -6.34
C LYS A 356 12.82 -6.58 -6.85
N GLN A 357 11.92 -5.99 -7.64
CA GLN A 357 12.06 -4.61 -8.12
C GLN A 357 11.87 -3.62 -6.96
N VAL A 358 10.89 -3.86 -6.08
CA VAL A 358 10.66 -3.07 -4.85
C VAL A 358 11.89 -3.10 -3.95
N ALA A 359 12.45 -4.27 -3.67
CA ALA A 359 13.66 -4.43 -2.85
C ALA A 359 14.90 -3.71 -3.41
N ALA A 360 14.90 -3.35 -4.70
CA ALA A 360 15.98 -2.56 -5.27
C ALA A 360 15.83 -1.04 -5.04
N VAL A 361 14.65 -0.57 -4.62
CA VAL A 361 14.32 0.85 -4.47
C VAL A 361 13.81 1.23 -3.07
N ASP A 362 13.47 0.25 -2.24
CA ASP A 362 12.85 0.47 -0.93
C ASP A 362 13.74 1.28 0.01
N HIS A 363 15.05 1.05 0.04
CA HIS A 363 16.03 1.81 0.83
C HIS A 363 15.99 3.33 0.54
N VAL A 364 15.48 3.76 -0.60
CA VAL A 364 15.20 5.18 -0.91
C VAL A 364 13.78 5.55 -0.54
N LEU A 365 12.78 4.76 -0.99
CA LEU A 365 11.37 5.09 -0.81
C LEU A 365 10.94 5.12 0.66
N MET A 366 11.53 4.28 1.50
CA MET A 366 11.27 4.27 2.94
C MET A 366 11.73 5.56 3.64
N HIS A 367 12.69 6.29 3.05
CA HIS A 367 13.26 7.53 3.59
C HIS A 367 12.95 8.77 2.74
N ALA A 368 12.00 8.65 1.78
CA ALA A 368 11.66 9.73 0.86
C ALA A 368 10.25 10.27 1.13
N LYS A 369 10.13 11.59 1.34
CA LYS A 369 8.84 12.27 1.55
C LYS A 369 8.18 12.56 0.22
N ASN A 370 7.03 11.95 -0.07
CA ASN A 370 6.25 12.27 -1.26
C ASN A 370 5.71 13.71 -1.19
N LYS A 371 5.93 14.50 -2.24
CA LYS A 371 5.54 15.91 -2.37
C LYS A 371 4.35 16.12 -3.31
N GLY A 372 3.93 15.08 -4.01
CA GLY A 372 2.83 15.09 -4.96
C GLY A 372 3.12 14.17 -6.14
N VAL A 373 2.19 14.15 -7.08
CA VAL A 373 2.24 13.27 -8.25
C VAL A 373 1.99 14.09 -9.51
N ILE A 374 2.82 13.89 -10.53
CA ILE A 374 2.60 14.38 -11.89
C ILE A 374 1.96 13.26 -12.71
N VAL A 375 0.97 13.60 -13.53
CA VAL A 375 0.32 12.66 -14.46
C VAL A 375 0.22 13.30 -15.83
N THR A 376 0.74 12.64 -16.86
CA THR A 376 0.75 13.13 -18.25
C THR A 376 0.32 12.05 -19.23
N GLY A 377 -0.01 12.46 -20.44
CA GLY A 377 -0.35 11.59 -21.55
C GLY A 377 -1.85 11.44 -21.80
N ASP A 378 -2.20 10.72 -22.86
CA ASP A 378 -3.58 10.58 -23.31
C ASP A 378 -4.36 9.52 -22.53
N LYS A 379 -3.69 8.44 -22.13
CA LYS A 379 -4.27 7.37 -21.30
C LYS A 379 -4.76 7.92 -19.95
N ALA A 380 -3.94 8.72 -19.30
CA ALA A 380 -4.30 9.37 -18.03
C ALA A 380 -5.48 10.36 -18.15
N LYS A 381 -5.60 11.03 -19.30
CA LYS A 381 -6.74 11.89 -19.60
C LYS A 381 -8.02 11.10 -19.84
N GLU A 382 -7.93 9.96 -20.54
CA GLU A 382 -9.05 9.04 -20.76
C GLU A 382 -9.58 8.48 -19.43
N ASP A 383 -8.69 8.11 -18.52
CA ASP A 383 -9.04 7.57 -17.20
C ASP A 383 -9.62 8.62 -16.25
N ASN A 384 -9.58 9.91 -16.60
CA ASN A 384 -10.10 11.03 -15.81
C ASN A 384 -9.65 10.98 -14.34
N ILE A 385 -8.33 10.84 -14.12
CA ILE A 385 -7.76 10.69 -12.78
C ILE A 385 -8.12 11.87 -11.90
N TYR A 386 -8.70 11.58 -10.75
CA TYR A 386 -8.93 12.56 -9.69
C TYR A 386 -8.10 12.21 -8.45
N SER A 387 -7.30 13.16 -8.00
CA SER A 387 -6.44 12.99 -6.83
C SER A 387 -6.16 14.35 -6.17
N THR A 388 -6.12 14.38 -4.86
CA THR A 388 -5.91 15.61 -4.06
C THR A 388 -4.45 16.08 -4.11
N CYS A 389 -3.51 15.22 -4.49
CA CYS A 389 -2.07 15.51 -4.50
C CYS A 389 -1.46 15.68 -5.90
N LEU A 390 -2.29 15.88 -6.93
CA LEU A 390 -1.77 16.16 -8.28
C LEU A 390 -1.05 17.52 -8.32
N LEU A 391 0.16 17.49 -8.88
CA LEU A 391 0.92 18.70 -9.20
C LEU A 391 0.46 19.27 -10.55
N GLU A 392 0.49 20.61 -10.68
CA GLU A 392 0.13 21.25 -11.91
C GLU A 392 1.20 21.08 -12.99
N GLY A 393 0.79 20.65 -14.20
CA GLY A 393 1.66 20.52 -15.36
C GLY A 393 2.53 19.27 -15.33
N ASP A 394 3.66 19.33 -16.05
CA ASP A 394 4.60 18.24 -16.29
C ASP A 394 6.02 18.54 -15.75
N SER A 395 6.11 19.47 -14.82
CA SER A 395 7.37 19.96 -14.28
C SER A 395 7.37 20.00 -12.75
N TRP A 396 8.50 19.66 -12.17
CA TRP A 396 8.76 19.80 -10.74
C TRP A 396 10.26 19.85 -10.48
N ARG A 397 10.73 20.95 -9.90
CA ARG A 397 12.13 21.20 -9.57
C ARG A 397 13.07 21.08 -10.79
N GLU A 398 13.98 20.10 -10.79
CA GLU A 398 14.91 19.83 -11.89
C GLU A 398 14.20 19.28 -13.13
N LEU A 399 13.05 18.63 -12.98
CA LEU A 399 12.20 18.13 -14.07
C LEU A 399 11.47 19.29 -14.73
N THR A 400 11.62 19.48 -16.02
CA THR A 400 11.02 20.60 -16.79
C THR A 400 10.06 20.16 -17.88
N GLY A 401 9.88 18.86 -18.04
CA GLY A 401 8.93 18.28 -18.99
C GLY A 401 9.04 16.76 -19.05
N VAL A 402 7.99 16.13 -19.55
CA VAL A 402 7.88 14.66 -19.69
C VAL A 402 7.21 14.32 -21.01
N GLU A 403 7.73 13.31 -21.72
CA GLU A 403 7.11 12.72 -22.90
C GLU A 403 6.65 11.30 -22.58
N GLY A 404 5.40 10.94 -22.94
CA GLY A 404 4.78 9.64 -22.76
C GLY A 404 3.54 9.67 -21.83
N ASP A 405 2.90 8.51 -21.70
CA ASP A 405 1.83 8.26 -20.72
C ASP A 405 2.46 7.88 -19.39
N VAL A 406 2.57 8.84 -18.47
CA VAL A 406 3.45 8.72 -17.30
C VAL A 406 2.75 9.19 -16.03
N MET A 407 2.97 8.44 -14.95
CA MET A 407 2.75 8.91 -13.59
C MET A 407 4.11 9.03 -12.88
N ILE A 408 4.36 10.18 -12.22
CA ILE A 408 5.62 10.42 -11.51
C ILE A 408 5.33 10.82 -10.07
N GLY A 409 5.73 10.00 -9.14
CA GLY A 409 5.86 10.41 -7.74
C GLY A 409 7.06 11.33 -7.57
N CYS A 410 6.83 12.51 -6.99
CA CYS A 410 7.86 13.51 -6.71
C CYS A 410 8.25 13.45 -5.24
N PHE A 411 9.54 13.24 -4.95
CA PHE A 411 9.99 12.98 -3.58
C PHE A 411 11.13 13.90 -3.14
N ASN A 412 11.10 14.25 -1.86
CA ASN A 412 12.26 14.77 -1.14
C ASN A 412 12.98 13.60 -0.47
N TYR A 413 14.16 13.25 -0.96
CA TYR A 413 15.01 12.23 -0.38
C TYR A 413 16.25 12.89 0.24
N GLN A 414 16.26 13.08 1.55
CA GLN A 414 17.38 13.69 2.29
C GLN A 414 17.82 15.06 1.73
N GLY A 415 16.86 15.89 1.31
CA GLY A 415 17.13 17.20 0.70
C GLY A 415 17.39 17.17 -0.81
N LYS A 416 17.41 16.00 -1.43
CA LYS A 416 17.59 15.80 -2.86
C LYS A 416 16.28 15.46 -3.54
N THR A 417 16.19 15.75 -4.84
CA THR A 417 15.09 15.29 -5.68
C THR A 417 15.22 13.81 -5.97
N ALA A 418 14.11 13.08 -5.75
CA ALA A 418 13.91 11.74 -6.27
C ALA A 418 12.58 11.67 -7.01
N LEU A 419 12.54 10.92 -8.11
CA LEU A 419 11.36 10.71 -8.94
C LEU A 419 11.10 9.21 -9.03
N TYR A 420 9.85 8.79 -8.78
CA TYR A 420 9.42 7.44 -9.07
C TYR A 420 8.54 7.47 -10.31
N VAL A 421 9.10 7.06 -11.44
CA VAL A 421 8.52 7.16 -12.78
C VAL A 421 7.81 5.86 -13.11
N VAL A 422 6.53 5.93 -13.47
CA VAL A 422 5.72 4.77 -13.83
C VAL A 422 5.25 4.90 -15.26
N ASN A 423 5.48 3.86 -16.07
CA ASN A 423 4.75 3.72 -17.33
C ASN A 423 3.26 3.52 -17.00
N TYR A 424 2.48 4.59 -17.16
CA TYR A 424 1.07 4.59 -16.81
C TYR A 424 0.23 3.70 -17.72
N ASP A 425 0.72 3.46 -18.95
CA ASP A 425 0.08 2.51 -19.85
C ASP A 425 0.40 1.07 -19.42
N TYR A 426 -0.64 0.37 -18.93
CA TYR A 426 -0.54 -1.03 -18.54
C TYR A 426 -0.80 -2.02 -19.71
N GLU A 427 -0.93 -1.52 -20.94
CA GLU A 427 -1.10 -2.35 -22.12
C GLU A 427 0.17 -2.41 -22.97
N TYR A 428 0.87 -1.27 -23.11
CA TYR A 428 1.98 -1.11 -24.02
C TYR A 428 3.26 -0.61 -23.34
N ALA A 429 4.38 -1.18 -23.79
CA ALA A 429 5.70 -0.64 -23.50
C ALA A 429 5.90 0.66 -24.30
N GLN A 430 6.61 1.63 -23.72
CA GLN A 430 6.92 2.89 -24.38
C GLN A 430 8.28 3.45 -23.94
N ASP A 431 8.83 4.35 -24.75
CA ASP A 431 9.96 5.17 -24.36
C ASP A 431 9.44 6.41 -23.61
N ILE A 432 9.84 6.57 -22.36
CA ILE A 432 9.51 7.73 -21.53
C ILE A 432 10.72 8.64 -21.50
N THR A 433 10.55 9.93 -21.84
CA THR A 433 11.65 10.90 -21.80
C THR A 433 11.39 11.96 -20.74
N LEU A 434 12.34 12.09 -19.82
CA LEU A 434 12.38 13.12 -18.79
C LEU A 434 13.32 14.23 -19.25
N HIS A 435 12.84 15.48 -19.27
CA HIS A 435 13.61 16.67 -19.59
C HIS A 435 14.03 17.40 -18.32
N PHE A 436 15.30 17.68 -18.15
CA PHE A 436 15.82 18.40 -16.98
C PHE A 436 16.20 19.84 -17.35
N ASN A 437 16.19 20.74 -16.36
CA ASN A 437 16.57 22.14 -16.55
C ASN A 437 18.00 22.29 -17.08
N GLU A 438 18.91 21.42 -16.64
CA GLU A 438 20.28 21.32 -17.10
C GLU A 438 20.76 19.86 -17.11
N LYS A 439 22.06 19.64 -17.34
CA LYS A 439 22.64 18.31 -17.27
C LYS A 439 22.89 17.92 -15.82
N HIS A 440 22.23 16.85 -15.35
CA HIS A 440 22.39 16.29 -14.01
C HIS A 440 23.04 14.92 -14.04
N ASN A 441 23.75 14.59 -12.95
CA ASN A 441 24.10 13.21 -12.66
C ASN A 441 22.94 12.62 -11.84
N VAL A 442 22.49 11.48 -12.27
CA VAL A 442 21.39 10.76 -11.61
C VAL A 442 21.71 9.28 -11.46
N THR A 443 21.24 8.70 -10.38
CA THR A 443 21.17 7.25 -10.21
C THR A 443 19.79 6.79 -10.64
N ALA A 444 19.72 5.91 -11.63
CA ALA A 444 18.49 5.32 -12.12
C ALA A 444 18.44 3.83 -11.78
N VAL A 445 17.31 3.39 -11.19
CA VAL A 445 17.05 1.97 -10.89
C VAL A 445 15.82 1.54 -11.68
N TYR A 446 15.99 0.56 -12.55
CA TYR A 446 14.94 -0.01 -13.38
C TYR A 446 15.12 -1.53 -13.48
N ASP A 447 14.03 -2.30 -13.32
CA ASP A 447 14.06 -3.78 -13.30
C ASP A 447 15.12 -4.36 -12.34
N ALA A 448 15.26 -3.74 -11.17
CA ALA A 448 16.25 -4.07 -10.15
C ALA A 448 17.72 -3.89 -10.58
N GLU A 449 17.98 -3.19 -11.70
CA GLU A 449 19.32 -2.85 -12.16
C GLU A 449 19.60 -1.36 -11.92
N THR A 450 20.77 -1.05 -11.35
CA THR A 450 21.19 0.33 -11.07
C THR A 450 22.13 0.83 -12.16
N SER A 451 21.91 2.04 -12.63
CA SER A 451 22.76 2.75 -13.57
C SER A 451 23.03 4.18 -13.12
N HIS A 452 24.22 4.72 -13.45
CA HIS A 452 24.57 6.13 -13.20
C HIS A 452 24.67 6.84 -14.53
N VAL A 453 23.85 7.85 -14.72
CA VAL A 453 23.69 8.55 -15.99
C VAL A 453 23.90 10.04 -15.79
N SER A 454 24.62 10.68 -16.74
CA SER A 454 24.75 12.13 -16.78
C SER A 454 24.01 12.66 -18.02
N ALA A 455 22.81 13.20 -17.80
CA ALA A 455 21.88 13.56 -18.86
C ALA A 455 21.18 14.89 -18.60
N LYS A 456 20.75 15.54 -19.69
CA LYS A 456 19.77 16.62 -19.69
C LYS A 456 18.39 16.10 -20.10
N ASP A 457 18.39 15.14 -21.01
CA ASP A 457 17.21 14.42 -21.44
C ASP A 457 17.49 12.93 -21.18
N LEU A 458 16.68 12.30 -20.32
CA LEU A 458 16.82 10.89 -19.95
C LEU A 458 15.65 10.11 -20.54
N THR A 459 15.95 9.20 -21.47
CA THR A 459 14.95 8.30 -22.04
C THR A 459 15.06 6.92 -21.41
N LEU A 460 13.93 6.40 -20.93
CA LEU A 460 13.75 5.10 -20.29
C LEU A 460 12.84 4.24 -21.16
N PRO A 461 13.32 3.14 -21.75
CA PRO A 461 12.47 2.17 -22.43
C PRO A 461 11.74 1.31 -21.38
N MET A 462 10.52 1.67 -21.04
CA MET A 462 9.78 1.05 -19.94
C MET A 462 8.73 0.06 -20.44
N GLN A 463 8.69 -1.11 -19.82
CA GLN A 463 7.62 -2.08 -20.03
C GLN A 463 6.28 -1.55 -19.48
N ALA A 464 5.16 -2.10 -19.95
CA ALA A 464 3.81 -1.71 -19.53
C ALA A 464 3.62 -1.84 -18.01
N GLY A 465 3.21 -0.78 -17.34
CA GLY A 465 2.97 -0.75 -15.89
C GLY A 465 4.22 -0.76 -15.00
N HIS A 466 5.44 -0.83 -15.56
CA HIS A 466 6.68 -0.85 -14.77
C HIS A 466 7.03 0.51 -14.18
N GLY A 467 7.79 0.48 -13.07
CA GLY A 467 8.31 1.64 -12.38
C GLY A 467 9.84 1.76 -12.46
N ALA A 468 10.35 2.99 -12.37
CA ALA A 468 11.77 3.30 -12.28
C ALA A 468 12.01 4.39 -11.24
N LEU A 469 13.04 4.24 -10.41
CA LEU A 469 13.47 5.26 -9.47
C LEU A 469 14.62 6.08 -10.07
N ILE A 470 14.52 7.40 -10.01
CA ILE A 470 15.56 8.35 -10.43
C ILE A 470 15.93 9.23 -9.24
N VAL A 471 17.17 9.15 -8.78
CA VAL A 471 17.68 9.97 -7.67
C VAL A 471 18.74 10.94 -8.23
N PHE A 472 18.57 12.22 -7.94
CA PHE A 472 19.56 13.25 -8.31
C PHE A 472 20.72 13.25 -7.30
N ASP A 473 21.98 13.33 -7.82
CA ASP A 473 23.19 13.28 -7.01
C ASP A 473 23.40 14.54 -6.14
#